data_7bff76dd316220cedc4780dd12c986b7
#
_entry.id   7bff76dd316220cedc4780dd12c986b7
#
_cell.length_a   1.000
_cell.length_b   1.000
_cell.length_c   1.000
_cell.angle_alpha   90.00
_cell.angle_beta   90.00
_cell.angle_gamma   90.00
#
_symmetry.space_group_name_H-M   'P 1'
#
loop_
_entity.id
_entity.type
_entity.pdbx_description
1 polymer ?
#
loop_
_entity_poly.entity_id
_entity_poly.type
_entity_poly.pdbx_seq_one_letter_code
_entity_poly.pdbx_strand_id
1 'polypeptide(L)'
;MGRAARRAAERAGAGEYVYDCVRRDPRWDPRCESRGLYYARLMVDLELPAGPVAEHLFDPSDHTDQGDWRVELALDVLSRLVRLSRREAAPILRRYAEEGAHWFDALDTLVELGDPSLTIGLDELAAARCDDRALGMLIPAGYNPVIETWAARQPRIAEALARRREAGRARRPAGAAADRGERTEAELLDLARRQGDGAIGAIFELGRRRTLALLDLAEELLPARPSRFGGAVCRALREYGPETLPRARVWAAQRGGCEDMGLRILARYGTRQDIPFLMDELRGAVGRSEWHDAASPIEGLGRLRAGEAVPLLKTAWTESTYAYLRPRILTALTRTAPHTAESYTVEGLWDCEEGVRLEAVRSAPLTEDTRIRLQRLHLDTAEEPGIRAAAATRGL
;
A
#
# COMPACT_ATOMS: atom_id res chain seq x y z
N MET A 1 -2.11 -2.09 19.16
CA MET A 1 -1.76 -1.02 20.14
C MET A 1 -2.54 0.27 19.90
N GLY A 2 -2.60 0.85 18.71
CA GLY A 2 -3.34 2.09 18.46
C GLY A 2 -4.83 2.07 18.82
N ARG A 3 -5.52 0.95 18.57
CA ARG A 3 -6.90 0.77 19.06
C ARG A 3 -7.00 0.79 20.60
N ALA A 4 -5.99 0.25 21.27
CA ALA A 4 -5.92 0.29 22.73
C ALA A 4 -5.67 1.71 23.24
N ALA A 5 -4.78 2.46 22.60
CA ALA A 5 -4.53 3.87 22.92
C ALA A 5 -5.82 4.70 22.76
N ARG A 6 -6.59 4.49 21.69
CA ARG A 6 -7.86 5.20 21.49
C ARG A 6 -8.93 4.82 22.53
N ARG A 7 -9.05 3.53 22.87
CA ARG A 7 -9.97 3.08 23.93
C ARG A 7 -9.55 3.58 25.31
N ALA A 8 -8.28 3.88 25.48
CA ALA A 8 -7.71 4.38 26.72
C ALA A 8 -7.50 5.90 26.71
N ALA A 9 -8.04 6.63 25.72
CA ALA A 9 -7.79 8.06 25.52
C ALA A 9 -8.06 8.92 26.77
N GLU A 10 -9.00 8.49 27.61
CA GLU A 10 -9.33 9.17 28.88
C GLU A 10 -8.44 8.73 30.05
N ARG A 11 -7.51 7.79 29.84
CA ARG A 11 -6.63 7.28 30.89
C ARG A 11 -5.29 7.98 30.86
N ALA A 12 -4.77 8.33 32.05
CA ALA A 12 -3.41 8.84 32.19
C ALA A 12 -2.40 7.88 31.55
N GLY A 13 -1.45 8.43 30.78
CA GLY A 13 -0.42 7.65 30.11
C GLY A 13 -0.81 7.07 28.74
N ALA A 14 -2.03 7.31 28.23
CA ALA A 14 -2.43 6.84 26.90
C ALA A 14 -1.51 7.39 25.78
N GLY A 15 -0.98 8.60 25.95
CA GLY A 15 -0.04 9.23 25.03
C GLY A 15 1.24 8.41 24.82
N GLU A 16 1.76 7.79 25.86
CA GLU A 16 2.99 6.98 25.79
C GLU A 16 2.84 5.79 24.85
N TYR A 17 1.65 5.19 24.76
CA TYR A 17 1.39 4.12 23.80
C TYR A 17 1.47 4.59 22.34
N VAL A 18 1.09 5.84 22.07
CA VAL A 18 1.19 6.42 20.71
C VAL A 18 2.67 6.62 20.36
N TYR A 19 3.45 7.24 21.24
CA TYR A 19 4.89 7.43 21.03
C TYR A 19 5.63 6.10 20.92
N ASP A 20 5.31 5.13 21.77
CA ASP A 20 5.90 3.79 21.71
C ASP A 20 5.59 3.09 20.38
N CYS A 21 4.36 3.24 19.86
CA CYS A 21 4.00 2.73 18.54
C CYS A 21 4.79 3.42 17.41
N VAL A 22 5.01 4.72 17.47
CA VAL A 22 5.81 5.45 16.47
C VAL A 22 7.28 5.02 16.55
N ARG A 23 7.82 4.88 17.76
CA ARG A 23 9.21 4.49 18.00
C ARG A 23 9.51 3.05 17.59
N ARG A 24 8.62 2.10 17.86
CA ARG A 24 8.86 0.66 17.64
C ARG A 24 8.32 0.13 16.32
N ASP A 25 7.59 0.94 15.58
CA ASP A 25 6.93 0.57 14.33
C ASP A 25 6.29 -0.83 14.34
N PRO A 26 5.08 -0.97 14.87
CA PRO A 26 4.42 -2.28 15.00
C PRO A 26 3.80 -2.78 13.68
N ARG A 27 4.14 -2.20 12.53
CA ARG A 27 3.66 -2.68 11.23
C ARG A 27 4.24 -4.06 10.94
N TRP A 28 3.41 -4.95 10.40
CA TRP A 28 3.85 -6.25 9.90
C TRP A 28 4.66 -6.12 8.62
N ASP A 29 4.16 -5.33 7.68
CA ASP A 29 4.84 -5.00 6.44
C ASP A 29 4.82 -3.48 6.22
N PRO A 30 5.91 -2.78 6.60
CA PRO A 30 6.01 -1.33 6.45
C PRO A 30 5.79 -0.84 5.02
N ARG A 31 6.08 -1.66 4.01
CA ARG A 31 5.91 -1.30 2.59
C ARG A 31 4.45 -1.21 2.15
N CYS A 32 3.57 -1.89 2.85
CA CYS A 32 2.16 -1.99 2.48
C CYS A 32 1.22 -1.29 3.47
N GLU A 33 1.66 -1.09 4.72
CA GLU A 33 0.84 -0.56 5.79
C GLU A 33 1.12 0.91 6.05
N SER A 34 0.15 1.79 5.76
CA SER A 34 0.23 3.22 6.05
C SER A 34 -0.42 3.52 7.41
N ARG A 35 0.38 3.90 8.41
CA ARG A 35 -0.12 4.23 9.74
C ARG A 35 0.16 5.65 10.20
N GLY A 36 0.88 6.45 9.44
CA GLY A 36 1.24 7.81 9.84
C GLY A 36 0.02 8.69 10.11
N LEU A 37 -0.97 8.67 9.24
CA LEU A 37 -2.22 9.42 9.44
C LEU A 37 -2.96 8.98 10.70
N TYR A 38 -2.99 7.67 10.99
CA TYR A 38 -3.66 7.15 12.16
C TYR A 38 -3.02 7.66 13.47
N TYR A 39 -1.69 7.59 13.57
CA TYR A 39 -0.99 8.10 14.74
C TYR A 39 -1.04 9.62 14.83
N ALA A 40 -0.93 10.33 13.72
CA ALA A 40 -1.09 11.78 13.70
C ALA A 40 -2.48 12.21 14.23
N ARG A 41 -3.54 11.50 13.86
CA ARG A 41 -4.88 11.74 14.40
C ARG A 41 -4.99 11.44 15.89
N LEU A 42 -4.38 10.33 16.36
CA LEU A 42 -4.34 10.04 17.80
C LEU A 42 -3.60 11.16 18.55
N MET A 43 -2.50 11.67 18.00
CA MET A 43 -1.78 12.80 18.61
C MET A 43 -2.63 14.06 18.65
N VAL A 44 -3.41 14.37 17.61
CA VAL A 44 -4.33 15.48 17.60
C VAL A 44 -5.48 15.28 18.60
N ASP A 45 -6.14 14.11 18.58
CA ASP A 45 -7.28 13.78 19.44
C ASP A 45 -6.91 13.75 20.94
N LEU A 46 -5.66 13.40 21.26
CA LEU A 46 -5.12 13.34 22.62
C LEU A 46 -4.30 14.57 23.01
N GLU A 47 -4.27 15.60 22.16
CA GLU A 47 -3.49 16.83 22.34
C GLU A 47 -2.00 16.60 22.63
N LEU A 48 -1.41 15.54 22.01
CA LEU A 48 -0.04 15.17 22.25
C LEU A 48 0.94 16.10 21.49
N PRO A 49 2.01 16.59 22.12
CA PRO A 49 3.06 17.37 21.47
C PRO A 49 3.89 16.53 20.50
N ALA A 50 4.48 17.16 19.48
CA ALA A 50 5.37 16.49 18.54
C ALA A 50 6.83 16.32 19.07
N GLY A 51 7.18 16.94 20.20
CA GLY A 51 8.52 16.86 20.80
C GLY A 51 9.09 15.46 20.97
N PRO A 52 8.36 14.50 21.58
CA PRO A 52 8.86 13.13 21.75
C PRO A 52 9.12 12.38 20.44
N VAL A 53 8.44 12.77 19.33
CA VAL A 53 8.76 12.23 18.00
C VAL A 53 10.08 12.80 17.50
N ALA A 54 10.38 14.08 17.79
CA ALA A 54 11.66 14.68 17.48
C ALA A 54 12.80 14.03 18.29
N GLU A 55 12.59 13.79 19.60
CA GLU A 55 13.56 13.09 20.44
C GLU A 55 13.90 11.71 19.88
N HIS A 56 12.88 10.95 19.44
CA HIS A 56 13.09 9.68 18.77
C HIS A 56 13.92 9.80 17.48
N LEU A 57 13.62 10.77 16.62
CA LEU A 57 14.35 10.98 15.36
C LEU A 57 15.82 11.33 15.56
N PHE A 58 16.17 12.05 16.63
CA PHE A 58 17.54 12.48 16.94
C PHE A 58 18.27 11.58 17.92
N ASP A 59 17.65 10.49 18.40
CA ASP A 59 18.29 9.53 19.28
C ASP A 59 19.16 8.54 18.48
N PRO A 60 20.51 8.57 18.65
CA PRO A 60 21.40 7.68 17.91
C PRO A 60 21.13 6.19 18.19
N SER A 61 20.62 5.85 19.37
CA SER A 61 20.34 4.46 19.75
C SER A 61 19.14 3.88 19.01
N ASP A 62 18.26 4.72 18.54
CA ASP A 62 17.07 4.30 17.78
C ASP A 62 17.37 3.95 16.30
N HIS A 63 18.62 4.20 15.82
CA HIS A 63 19.00 4.04 14.41
C HIS A 63 19.91 2.84 14.12
N THR A 64 20.11 1.93 15.07
CA THR A 64 21.14 0.90 14.99
C THR A 64 20.73 -0.35 14.18
N ASP A 65 19.48 -0.53 13.81
CA ASP A 65 19.02 -1.71 13.10
C ASP A 65 18.74 -1.46 11.61
N GLN A 66 19.13 -2.42 10.77
CA GLN A 66 19.08 -2.42 9.32
C GLN A 66 17.66 -2.30 8.77
N GLY A 67 17.28 -1.10 8.42
CA GLY A 67 15.98 -0.82 7.79
C GLY A 67 15.19 0.16 8.64
N ASP A 68 15.43 1.42 8.37
CA ASP A 68 14.91 2.57 9.13
C ASP A 68 13.42 2.86 8.93
N TRP A 69 12.61 1.80 8.88
CA TRP A 69 11.15 1.90 8.82
C TRP A 69 10.58 2.73 9.97
N ARG A 70 11.26 2.77 11.11
CA ARG A 70 10.89 3.58 12.27
C ARG A 70 11.04 5.07 11.99
N VAL A 71 12.14 5.47 11.34
CA VAL A 71 12.34 6.85 10.88
C VAL A 71 11.28 7.22 9.84
N GLU A 72 11.04 6.37 8.87
CA GLU A 72 10.01 6.57 7.84
C GLU A 72 8.62 6.78 8.47
N LEU A 73 8.24 5.94 9.45
CA LEU A 73 6.97 6.11 10.16
C LEU A 73 6.90 7.44 10.92
N ALA A 74 7.98 7.84 11.60
CA ALA A 74 8.03 9.11 12.34
C ALA A 74 7.92 10.31 11.38
N LEU A 75 8.61 10.27 10.23
CA LEU A 75 8.51 11.30 9.20
C LEU A 75 7.11 11.37 8.59
N ASP A 76 6.48 10.21 8.31
CA ASP A 76 5.08 10.18 7.83
C ASP A 76 4.13 10.77 8.87
N VAL A 77 4.27 10.43 10.16
CA VAL A 77 3.46 11.03 11.24
C VAL A 77 3.63 12.55 11.26
N LEU A 78 4.85 13.06 11.21
CA LEU A 78 5.11 14.51 11.20
C LEU A 78 4.52 15.19 9.97
N SER A 79 4.64 14.59 8.78
CA SER A 79 4.06 15.13 7.56
C SER A 79 2.52 15.21 7.64
N ARG A 80 1.88 14.20 8.23
CA ARG A 80 0.43 14.20 8.46
C ARG A 80 0.03 15.23 9.52
N LEU A 81 0.83 15.44 10.56
CA LEU A 81 0.61 16.51 11.54
C LEU A 81 0.67 17.89 10.89
N VAL A 82 1.61 18.14 9.97
CA VAL A 82 1.64 19.39 9.19
C VAL A 82 0.34 19.58 8.42
N ARG A 83 -0.14 18.55 7.72
CA ARG A 83 -1.42 18.58 6.98
C ARG A 83 -2.63 18.78 7.91
N LEU A 84 -2.55 18.33 9.16
CA LEU A 84 -3.54 18.55 10.21
C LEU A 84 -3.33 19.89 10.94
N SER A 85 -2.55 20.79 10.37
CA SER A 85 -2.30 22.15 10.87
C SER A 85 -1.58 22.23 12.23
N ARG A 86 -0.85 21.15 12.62
CA ARG A 86 0.00 21.14 13.81
C ARG A 86 1.36 21.77 13.45
N ARG A 87 1.45 23.08 13.72
CA ARG A 87 2.56 23.94 13.27
C ARG A 87 3.94 23.51 13.79
N GLU A 88 4.01 22.87 14.95
CA GLU A 88 5.25 22.41 15.58
C GLU A 88 5.94 21.26 14.82
N ALA A 89 5.23 20.55 13.92
CA ALA A 89 5.79 19.43 13.18
C ALA A 89 6.72 19.88 12.02
N ALA A 90 6.42 21.00 11.37
CA ALA A 90 7.22 21.49 10.24
C ALA A 90 8.66 21.87 10.61
N PRO A 91 8.94 22.62 11.70
CA PRO A 91 10.30 22.88 12.15
C PRO A 91 11.10 21.61 12.49
N ILE A 92 10.43 20.56 13.01
CA ILE A 92 11.08 19.27 13.32
C ILE A 92 11.54 18.59 12.03
N LEU A 93 10.66 18.48 11.03
CA LEU A 93 11.00 17.93 9.71
C LEU A 93 12.14 18.68 9.06
N ARG A 94 12.08 20.01 9.10
CA ARG A 94 13.13 20.88 8.55
C ARG A 94 14.47 20.65 9.23
N ARG A 95 14.51 20.70 10.57
CA ARG A 95 15.73 20.45 11.33
C ARG A 95 16.30 19.06 11.04
N TYR A 96 15.44 18.06 10.90
CA TYR A 96 15.90 16.70 10.59
C TYR A 96 16.44 16.58 9.15
N ALA A 97 15.90 17.32 8.19
CA ALA A 97 16.48 17.42 6.85
C ALA A 97 17.85 18.12 6.84
N GLU A 98 18.11 19.04 7.77
CA GLU A 98 19.38 19.74 7.90
C GLU A 98 20.44 18.91 8.65
N GLU A 99 20.08 18.23 9.74
CA GLU A 99 20.99 17.64 10.72
C GLU A 99 20.86 16.12 10.89
N GLY A 100 19.74 15.52 10.47
CA GLY A 100 19.40 14.11 10.73
C GLY A 100 20.23 13.10 9.92
N ALA A 101 20.34 11.89 10.43
CA ALA A 101 21.02 10.78 9.75
C ALA A 101 20.34 10.43 8.42
N HIS A 102 19.01 10.46 8.39
CA HIS A 102 18.17 10.20 7.21
C HIS A 102 17.62 11.51 6.62
N TRP A 103 18.50 12.52 6.52
CA TRP A 103 18.16 13.85 6.02
C TRP A 103 17.47 13.85 4.66
N PHE A 104 17.82 12.90 3.79
CA PHE A 104 17.24 12.80 2.45
C PHE A 104 15.75 12.44 2.49
N ASP A 105 15.37 11.51 3.37
CA ASP A 105 13.97 11.08 3.51
C ASP A 105 13.09 12.20 4.08
N ALA A 106 13.65 13.00 5.01
CA ALA A 106 12.96 14.19 5.51
C ALA A 106 12.83 15.28 4.45
N LEU A 107 13.86 15.46 3.62
CA LEU A 107 13.86 16.40 2.52
C LEU A 107 12.81 16.01 1.47
N ASP A 108 12.73 14.72 1.12
CA ASP A 108 11.73 14.17 0.21
C ASP A 108 10.32 14.36 0.78
N THR A 109 10.12 14.07 2.06
CA THR A 109 8.88 14.32 2.79
C THR A 109 8.44 15.80 2.71
N LEU A 110 9.36 16.75 2.88
CA LEU A 110 9.09 18.18 2.76
C LEU A 110 8.73 18.59 1.33
N VAL A 111 9.39 18.01 0.32
CA VAL A 111 9.03 18.20 -1.09
C VAL A 111 7.65 17.65 -1.39
N GLU A 112 7.29 16.48 -0.86
CA GLU A 112 5.96 15.87 -1.04
C GLU A 112 4.83 16.67 -0.38
N LEU A 113 5.11 17.43 0.69
CA LEU A 113 4.15 18.39 1.27
C LEU A 113 3.74 19.48 0.28
N GLY A 114 4.62 19.82 -0.66
CA GLY A 114 4.32 20.73 -1.77
C GLY A 114 4.19 22.19 -1.36
N ASP A 115 4.65 22.58 -0.18
CA ASP A 115 4.61 23.95 0.32
C ASP A 115 6.01 24.60 0.28
N PRO A 116 6.28 25.54 -0.66
CA PRO A 116 7.56 26.21 -0.76
C PRO A 116 7.98 26.97 0.49
N SER A 117 7.02 27.43 1.32
CA SER A 117 7.32 28.19 2.53
C SER A 117 8.04 27.34 3.60
N LEU A 118 7.81 26.02 3.59
CA LEU A 118 8.44 25.07 4.51
C LEU A 118 9.89 24.72 4.12
N THR A 119 10.27 25.03 2.88
CA THR A 119 11.53 24.56 2.29
C THR A 119 12.49 25.69 1.89
N ILE A 120 12.26 26.90 2.40
CA ILE A 120 13.11 28.08 2.14
C ILE A 120 14.56 27.79 2.53
N GLY A 121 15.52 27.91 1.57
CA GLY A 121 16.96 27.66 1.80
C GLY A 121 17.39 26.18 1.77
N LEU A 122 16.45 25.21 1.69
CA LEU A 122 16.78 23.80 1.53
C LEU A 122 17.19 23.44 0.08
N ASP A 123 16.95 24.32 -0.87
CA ASP A 123 17.46 24.21 -2.24
C ASP A 123 18.99 24.17 -2.29
N GLU A 124 19.67 24.97 -1.48
CA GLU A 124 21.14 24.96 -1.38
C GLU A 124 21.64 23.63 -0.79
N LEU A 125 20.99 23.14 0.26
CA LEU A 125 21.30 21.85 0.89
C LEU A 125 21.11 20.70 -0.10
N ALA A 126 19.98 20.68 -0.82
CA ALA A 126 19.70 19.68 -1.86
C ALA A 126 20.76 19.71 -2.97
N ALA A 127 21.10 20.91 -3.48
CA ALA A 127 22.11 21.06 -4.50
C ALA A 127 23.52 20.65 -4.04
N ALA A 128 23.84 20.84 -2.77
CA ALA A 128 25.15 20.50 -2.22
C ALA A 128 25.31 19.02 -1.86
N ARG A 129 24.29 18.40 -1.26
CA ARG A 129 24.38 17.04 -0.69
C ARG A 129 23.89 15.94 -1.63
N CYS A 130 22.92 16.21 -2.52
CA CYS A 130 22.41 15.21 -3.44
C CYS A 130 23.36 15.00 -4.62
N ASP A 131 23.66 13.75 -4.96
CA ASP A 131 24.19 13.40 -6.28
C ASP A 131 23.09 13.48 -7.35
N ASP A 132 23.44 13.25 -8.61
CA ASP A 132 22.48 13.34 -9.71
C ASP A 132 21.36 12.27 -9.64
N ARG A 133 21.66 11.12 -9.04
CA ARG A 133 20.68 10.06 -8.82
C ARG A 133 19.69 10.46 -7.73
N ALA A 134 20.17 10.96 -6.60
CA ALA A 134 19.35 11.44 -5.49
C ALA A 134 18.46 12.62 -5.94
N LEU A 135 19.00 13.59 -6.69
CA LEU A 135 18.20 14.66 -7.29
C LEU A 135 17.11 14.09 -8.23
N GLY A 136 17.44 13.08 -9.02
CA GLY A 136 16.47 12.40 -9.87
C GLY A 136 15.37 11.66 -9.11
N MET A 137 15.63 11.16 -7.90
CA MET A 137 14.63 10.55 -7.02
C MET A 137 13.76 11.60 -6.34
N LEU A 138 14.35 12.68 -5.86
CA LEU A 138 13.67 13.79 -5.18
C LEU A 138 12.67 14.52 -6.09
N ILE A 139 12.85 14.49 -7.41
CA ILE A 139 11.95 15.15 -8.36
C ILE A 139 10.79 14.23 -8.73
N PRO A 140 9.55 14.54 -8.32
CA PRO A 140 8.38 13.72 -8.63
C PRO A 140 8.07 13.74 -10.14
N ALA A 141 7.26 12.77 -10.59
CA ALA A 141 6.87 12.66 -12.00
C ALA A 141 5.94 13.80 -12.49
N GLY A 142 5.27 14.48 -11.57
CA GLY A 142 4.31 15.55 -11.82
C GLY A 142 4.87 16.95 -11.49
N TYR A 143 4.00 17.94 -11.61
CA TYR A 143 4.29 19.31 -11.16
C TYR A 143 4.42 19.34 -9.63
N ASN A 144 5.47 19.98 -9.13
CA ASN A 144 5.68 20.21 -7.71
C ASN A 144 6.17 21.64 -7.48
N PRO A 145 5.45 22.48 -6.72
CA PRO A 145 5.78 23.90 -6.57
C PRO A 145 7.10 24.14 -5.81
N VAL A 146 7.51 23.22 -4.92
CA VAL A 146 8.80 23.29 -4.24
C VAL A 146 9.93 23.12 -5.24
N ILE A 147 9.88 22.05 -6.05
CA ILE A 147 10.91 21.76 -7.05
C ILE A 147 10.99 22.87 -8.12
N GLU A 148 9.86 23.44 -8.55
CA GLU A 148 9.87 24.58 -9.49
C GLU A 148 10.55 25.82 -8.85
N THR A 149 10.26 26.10 -7.59
CA THR A 149 10.87 27.20 -6.86
C THR A 149 12.39 27.00 -6.70
N TRP A 150 12.80 25.77 -6.39
CA TRP A 150 14.21 25.41 -6.26
C TRP A 150 14.96 25.46 -7.58
N ALA A 151 14.35 24.96 -8.66
CA ALA A 151 14.93 24.99 -10.01
C ALA A 151 15.15 26.43 -10.52
N ALA A 152 14.33 27.39 -10.09
CA ALA A 152 14.52 28.79 -10.43
C ALA A 152 15.78 29.41 -9.78
N ARG A 153 16.31 28.80 -8.72
CA ARG A 153 17.46 29.29 -7.92
C ARG A 153 18.72 28.46 -8.12
N GLN A 154 18.57 27.14 -8.33
CA GLN A 154 19.68 26.18 -8.36
C GLN A 154 19.79 25.53 -9.76
N PRO A 155 20.85 25.84 -10.53
CA PRO A 155 21.06 25.30 -11.87
C PRO A 155 21.07 23.77 -11.92
N ARG A 156 21.70 23.09 -10.96
CA ARG A 156 21.73 21.62 -10.86
C ARG A 156 20.34 21.00 -10.77
N ILE A 157 19.45 21.63 -9.98
CA ILE A 157 18.08 21.16 -9.81
C ILE A 157 17.28 21.42 -11.11
N ALA A 158 17.50 22.58 -11.77
CA ALA A 158 16.88 22.88 -13.06
C ALA A 158 17.26 21.85 -14.14
N GLU A 159 18.54 21.48 -14.22
CA GLU A 159 19.03 20.44 -15.14
C GLU A 159 18.43 19.06 -14.83
N ALA A 160 18.38 18.67 -13.54
CA ALA A 160 17.77 17.41 -13.13
C ALA A 160 16.27 17.37 -13.48
N LEU A 161 15.54 18.47 -13.26
CA LEU A 161 14.13 18.61 -13.64
C LEU A 161 13.94 18.51 -15.17
N ALA A 162 14.80 19.14 -15.95
CA ALA A 162 14.77 19.05 -17.40
C ALA A 162 14.99 17.61 -17.89
N ARG A 163 16.03 16.93 -17.38
CA ARG A 163 16.29 15.50 -17.65
C ARG A 163 15.09 14.62 -17.29
N ARG A 164 14.46 14.86 -16.13
CA ARG A 164 13.27 14.09 -15.69
C ARG A 164 12.08 14.27 -16.63
N ARG A 165 11.83 15.51 -17.08
CA ARG A 165 10.77 15.83 -18.04
C ARG A 165 11.03 15.21 -19.42
N GLU A 166 12.26 15.23 -19.87
CA GLU A 166 12.67 14.62 -21.14
C GLU A 166 12.51 13.09 -21.09
N ALA A 167 13.00 12.44 -20.03
CA ALA A 167 12.79 11.01 -19.80
C ALA A 167 11.30 10.64 -19.72
N GLY A 168 10.48 11.49 -19.14
CA GLY A 168 9.02 11.32 -19.10
C GLY A 168 8.37 11.42 -20.49
N ARG A 169 8.87 12.31 -21.35
CA ARG A 169 8.43 12.43 -22.75
C ARG A 169 8.87 11.23 -23.60
N ALA A 170 10.12 10.79 -23.42
CA ALA A 170 10.66 9.63 -24.12
C ALA A 170 9.96 8.31 -23.71
N ARG A 171 9.51 8.20 -22.48
CA ARG A 171 8.74 7.03 -21.98
C ARG A 171 7.27 7.03 -22.40
N ARG A 172 6.71 8.14 -22.85
CA ARG A 172 5.44 8.09 -23.57
C ARG A 172 5.73 7.34 -24.86
N PRO A 173 5.12 6.15 -25.09
CA PRO A 173 5.36 5.44 -26.33
C PRO A 173 4.91 6.38 -27.45
N ALA A 174 5.87 6.93 -28.19
CA ALA A 174 5.61 7.39 -29.53
C ALA A 174 5.04 6.17 -30.23
N GLY A 175 3.68 6.14 -30.36
CA GLY A 175 2.92 5.09 -30.95
C GLY A 175 3.69 3.77 -31.15
N ALA A 176 3.79 2.94 -30.15
CA ALA A 176 4.25 1.55 -30.31
C ALA A 176 3.24 0.74 -31.16
N ALA A 177 2.71 1.40 -32.19
CA ALA A 177 1.96 0.80 -33.29
C ALA A 177 2.89 0.39 -34.45
N ALA A 178 4.15 0.84 -34.44
CA ALA A 178 5.12 0.45 -35.45
C ALA A 178 5.75 -0.88 -35.04
N ASP A 179 5.41 -1.92 -35.76
CA ASP A 179 5.95 -3.28 -35.68
C ASP A 179 5.40 -4.21 -34.60
N ARG A 180 4.11 -4.12 -34.29
CA ARG A 180 3.31 -5.23 -33.78
C ARG A 180 2.91 -6.16 -34.94
N GLY A 181 3.84 -6.30 -35.91
CA GLY A 181 3.74 -7.28 -36.95
C GLY A 181 3.44 -8.65 -36.35
N GLU A 182 2.63 -9.39 -37.01
CA GLU A 182 2.03 -10.68 -36.75
C GLU A 182 3.00 -11.77 -36.31
N ARG A 183 3.72 -11.55 -35.16
CA ARG A 183 4.51 -12.64 -34.59
C ARG A 183 3.56 -13.75 -34.20
N THR A 184 3.88 -14.96 -34.64
CA THR A 184 3.15 -16.16 -34.27
C THR A 184 3.27 -16.43 -32.77
N GLU A 185 2.36 -17.22 -32.23
CA GLU A 185 2.42 -17.66 -30.84
C GLU A 185 3.74 -18.36 -30.52
N ALA A 186 4.22 -19.20 -31.43
CA ALA A 186 5.49 -19.93 -31.27
C ALA A 186 6.68 -18.99 -31.18
N GLU A 187 6.74 -17.94 -32.00
CA GLU A 187 7.81 -16.92 -31.95
C GLU A 187 7.78 -16.13 -30.66
N LEU A 188 6.58 -15.79 -30.15
CA LEU A 188 6.43 -15.08 -28.88
C LEU A 188 6.85 -15.97 -27.69
N LEU A 189 6.50 -17.26 -27.70
CA LEU A 189 6.90 -18.20 -26.67
C LEU A 189 8.42 -18.42 -26.66
N ASP A 190 9.05 -18.57 -27.84
CA ASP A 190 10.48 -18.71 -27.95
C ASP A 190 11.21 -17.45 -27.44
N LEU A 191 10.70 -16.27 -27.80
CA LEU A 191 11.25 -15.01 -27.33
C LEU A 191 11.12 -14.87 -25.80
N ALA A 192 9.97 -15.27 -25.23
CA ALA A 192 9.75 -15.24 -23.80
C ALA A 192 10.67 -16.20 -23.04
N ARG A 193 10.89 -17.43 -23.56
CA ARG A 193 11.79 -18.46 -22.97
C ARG A 193 13.25 -18.02 -22.96
N ARG A 194 13.70 -17.28 -23.97
CA ARG A 194 15.07 -16.75 -24.02
C ARG A 194 15.37 -15.70 -22.95
N GLN A 195 14.36 -15.13 -22.32
CA GLN A 195 14.48 -14.16 -21.23
C GLN A 195 15.40 -12.95 -21.55
N GLY A 196 15.56 -12.63 -22.83
CA GLY A 196 16.34 -11.52 -23.35
C GLY A 196 15.50 -10.26 -23.63
N ASP A 197 16.07 -9.43 -24.50
CA ASP A 197 15.37 -8.22 -24.96
C ASP A 197 14.08 -8.58 -25.71
N GLY A 198 12.98 -7.89 -25.37
CA GLY A 198 11.67 -8.15 -25.93
C GLY A 198 10.86 -9.26 -25.25
N ALA A 199 11.45 -10.10 -24.36
CA ALA A 199 10.75 -11.20 -23.70
C ALA A 199 9.53 -10.73 -22.87
N ILE A 200 9.67 -9.63 -22.13
CA ILE A 200 8.56 -9.06 -21.36
C ILE A 200 7.41 -8.60 -22.26
N GLY A 201 7.75 -7.98 -23.41
CA GLY A 201 6.77 -7.60 -24.42
C GLY A 201 6.04 -8.81 -25.02
N ALA A 202 6.77 -9.90 -25.28
CA ALA A 202 6.21 -11.17 -25.76
C ALA A 202 5.25 -11.79 -24.72
N ILE A 203 5.63 -11.82 -23.44
CA ILE A 203 4.78 -12.31 -22.35
C ILE A 203 3.46 -11.51 -22.28
N PHE A 204 3.52 -10.17 -22.34
CA PHE A 204 2.30 -9.37 -22.33
C PHE A 204 1.44 -9.55 -23.58
N GLU A 205 2.06 -9.74 -24.76
CA GLU A 205 1.31 -10.01 -25.98
C GLU A 205 0.62 -11.38 -25.94
N LEU A 206 1.29 -12.43 -25.42
CA LEU A 206 0.68 -13.74 -25.15
C LEU A 206 -0.50 -13.61 -24.18
N GLY A 207 -0.34 -12.80 -23.11
CA GLY A 207 -1.41 -12.52 -22.16
C GLY A 207 -2.60 -11.81 -22.80
N ARG A 208 -2.34 -10.79 -23.63
CA ARG A 208 -3.38 -10.06 -24.37
C ARG A 208 -4.16 -10.97 -25.33
N ARG A 209 -3.48 -11.92 -25.97
CA ARG A 209 -4.10 -12.96 -26.82
C ARG A 209 -4.77 -14.07 -26.02
N ARG A 210 -4.55 -14.13 -24.70
CA ARG A 210 -5.03 -15.19 -23.80
C ARG A 210 -4.67 -16.60 -24.27
N THR A 211 -3.46 -16.77 -24.77
CA THR A 211 -3.02 -18.08 -25.29
C THR A 211 -2.80 -19.04 -24.14
N LEU A 212 -3.32 -20.28 -24.25
CA LEU A 212 -3.16 -21.29 -23.19
C LEU A 212 -1.71 -21.68 -22.96
N ALA A 213 -0.87 -21.55 -23.99
CA ALA A 213 0.57 -21.81 -23.89
C ALA A 213 1.31 -20.87 -22.89
N LEU A 214 0.74 -19.73 -22.54
CA LEU A 214 1.26 -18.89 -21.46
C LEU A 214 1.15 -19.60 -20.09
N LEU A 215 0.18 -20.48 -19.90
CA LEU A 215 0.05 -21.28 -18.67
C LEU A 215 1.20 -22.28 -18.54
N ASP A 216 1.61 -22.90 -19.66
CA ASP A 216 2.77 -23.82 -19.68
C ASP A 216 4.06 -23.02 -19.40
N LEU A 217 4.19 -21.86 -20.01
CA LEU A 217 5.31 -20.93 -19.73
C LEU A 217 5.35 -20.47 -18.27
N ALA A 218 4.19 -20.30 -17.63
CA ALA A 218 4.12 -20.00 -16.21
C ALA A 218 4.71 -21.12 -15.35
N GLU A 219 4.44 -22.37 -15.67
CA GLU A 219 5.02 -23.53 -14.99
C GLU A 219 6.54 -23.63 -15.16
N GLU A 220 7.07 -23.12 -16.27
CA GLU A 220 8.51 -23.06 -16.53
C GLU A 220 9.18 -21.92 -15.73
N LEU A 221 8.55 -20.75 -15.64
CA LEU A 221 9.17 -19.52 -15.14
C LEU A 221 8.89 -19.17 -13.68
N LEU A 222 7.72 -19.55 -13.13
CA LEU A 222 7.34 -19.19 -11.75
C LEU A 222 8.10 -19.98 -10.67
N PRO A 223 8.43 -21.27 -10.85
CA PRO A 223 9.25 -22.02 -9.89
C PRO A 223 10.69 -21.52 -9.79
N ALA A 224 11.19 -20.81 -10.81
CA ALA A 224 12.50 -20.18 -10.78
C ALA A 224 12.55 -19.07 -9.71
N ARG A 225 13.77 -18.71 -9.31
CA ARG A 225 13.98 -17.59 -8.35
C ARG A 225 13.21 -16.35 -8.79
N PRO A 226 12.69 -15.51 -7.85
CA PRO A 226 11.97 -14.29 -8.18
C PRO A 226 12.70 -13.50 -9.28
N SER A 227 12.02 -13.29 -10.39
CA SER A 227 12.59 -12.62 -11.55
C SER A 227 11.58 -11.63 -12.15
N ARG A 228 12.10 -10.65 -12.91
CA ARG A 228 11.26 -9.73 -13.66
C ARG A 228 10.34 -10.43 -14.66
N PHE A 229 10.75 -11.58 -15.16
CA PHE A 229 9.98 -12.39 -16.12
C PHE A 229 8.82 -13.12 -15.42
N GLY A 230 9.05 -13.72 -14.26
CA GLY A 230 7.98 -14.28 -13.42
C GLY A 230 6.94 -13.23 -13.04
N GLY A 231 7.39 -12.04 -12.64
CA GLY A 231 6.49 -10.91 -12.38
C GLY A 231 5.68 -10.47 -13.61
N ALA A 232 6.27 -10.52 -14.82
CA ALA A 232 5.55 -10.22 -16.07
C ALA A 232 4.49 -11.31 -16.38
N VAL A 233 4.82 -12.59 -16.18
CA VAL A 233 3.86 -13.71 -16.32
C VAL A 233 2.71 -13.57 -15.35
N CYS A 234 2.98 -13.33 -14.07
CA CYS A 234 1.93 -13.09 -13.06
C CYS A 234 1.00 -11.95 -13.46
N ARG A 235 1.56 -10.87 -14.03
CA ARG A 235 0.76 -9.72 -14.49
C ARG A 235 -0.05 -10.06 -15.74
N ALA A 236 0.54 -10.76 -16.71
CA ALA A 236 -0.14 -11.18 -17.94
C ALA A 236 -1.30 -12.14 -17.64
N LEU A 237 -1.15 -13.06 -16.67
CA LEU A 237 -2.20 -13.98 -16.26
C LEU A 237 -3.42 -13.30 -15.61
N ARG A 238 -3.31 -12.03 -15.19
CA ARG A 238 -4.47 -11.27 -14.70
C ARG A 238 -5.51 -11.00 -15.78
N GLU A 239 -5.14 -11.05 -17.03
CA GLU A 239 -6.02 -10.86 -18.18
C GLU A 239 -6.87 -12.10 -18.50
N TYR A 240 -6.54 -13.26 -17.90
CA TYR A 240 -7.27 -14.50 -18.11
C TYR A 240 -8.53 -14.56 -17.26
N GLY A 241 -9.47 -15.40 -17.71
CA GLY A 241 -10.75 -15.63 -17.08
C GLY A 241 -10.91 -17.03 -16.47
N PRO A 242 -12.17 -17.49 -16.34
CA PRO A 242 -12.51 -18.80 -15.75
C PRO A 242 -11.92 -20.00 -16.50
N GLU A 243 -11.51 -19.85 -17.76
CA GLU A 243 -10.85 -20.87 -18.57
C GLU A 243 -9.57 -21.44 -17.94
N THR A 244 -8.96 -20.69 -17.03
CA THR A 244 -7.76 -21.12 -16.31
C THR A 244 -8.04 -21.97 -15.06
N LEU A 245 -9.30 -22.08 -14.62
CA LEU A 245 -9.67 -22.79 -13.39
C LEU A 245 -9.17 -24.24 -13.31
N PRO A 246 -9.24 -25.06 -14.36
CA PRO A 246 -8.72 -26.43 -14.25
C PRO A 246 -7.24 -26.47 -13.89
N ARG A 247 -6.43 -25.62 -14.52
CA ARG A 247 -5.00 -25.50 -14.23
C ARG A 247 -4.74 -24.90 -12.85
N ALA A 248 -5.48 -23.87 -12.47
CA ALA A 248 -5.35 -23.22 -11.17
C ALA A 248 -5.62 -24.17 -9.99
N ARG A 249 -6.56 -25.11 -10.12
CA ARG A 249 -6.82 -26.15 -9.11
C ARG A 249 -5.63 -27.07 -8.94
N VAL A 250 -4.99 -27.46 -10.06
CA VAL A 250 -3.78 -28.28 -10.03
C VAL A 250 -2.63 -27.50 -9.36
N TRP A 251 -2.40 -26.26 -9.76
CA TRP A 251 -1.35 -25.43 -9.19
C TRP A 251 -1.49 -25.22 -7.69
N ALA A 252 -2.69 -24.90 -7.25
CA ALA A 252 -2.96 -24.68 -5.82
C ALA A 252 -2.78 -25.96 -4.99
N ALA A 253 -3.12 -27.14 -5.55
CA ALA A 253 -2.97 -28.41 -4.84
C ALA A 253 -1.53 -28.94 -4.79
N GLN A 254 -0.68 -28.59 -5.76
CA GLN A 254 0.69 -29.12 -5.89
C GLN A 254 1.72 -28.47 -4.97
N ARG A 255 1.38 -27.38 -4.30
CA ARG A 255 2.26 -26.63 -3.39
C ARG A 255 3.64 -26.33 -4.00
N GLY A 256 3.64 -25.81 -5.21
CA GLY A 256 4.85 -25.48 -5.97
C GLY A 256 4.92 -23.99 -6.30
N GLY A 257 5.84 -23.61 -7.18
CA GLY A 257 6.08 -22.22 -7.58
C GLY A 257 4.88 -21.49 -8.21
N CYS A 258 3.84 -22.25 -8.64
CA CYS A 258 2.58 -21.68 -9.16
C CYS A 258 1.44 -21.64 -8.14
N GLU A 259 1.65 -22.08 -6.89
CA GLU A 259 0.63 -22.20 -5.85
C GLU A 259 -0.12 -20.87 -5.63
N ASP A 260 0.64 -19.80 -5.37
CA ASP A 260 0.07 -18.46 -5.16
C ASP A 260 -0.79 -17.99 -6.34
N MET A 261 -0.36 -18.28 -7.56
CA MET A 261 -1.12 -17.93 -8.75
C MET A 261 -2.40 -18.76 -8.85
N GLY A 262 -2.31 -20.06 -8.55
CA GLY A 262 -3.48 -20.93 -8.46
C GLY A 262 -4.51 -20.41 -7.47
N LEU A 263 -4.08 -20.09 -6.24
CA LEU A 263 -4.94 -19.53 -5.20
C LEU A 263 -5.58 -18.20 -5.61
N ARG A 264 -4.83 -17.30 -6.25
CA ARG A 264 -5.37 -16.02 -6.76
C ARG A 264 -6.44 -16.22 -7.84
N ILE A 265 -6.24 -17.16 -8.75
CA ILE A 265 -7.23 -17.50 -9.77
C ILE A 265 -8.46 -18.12 -9.13
N LEU A 266 -8.30 -19.04 -8.17
CA LEU A 266 -9.42 -19.62 -7.41
C LEU A 266 -10.19 -18.56 -6.64
N ALA A 267 -9.49 -17.63 -5.99
CA ALA A 267 -10.12 -16.51 -5.31
C ALA A 267 -11.02 -15.68 -6.25
N ARG A 268 -10.54 -15.44 -7.47
CA ARG A 268 -11.23 -14.59 -8.45
C ARG A 268 -12.34 -15.31 -9.22
N TYR A 269 -12.12 -16.55 -9.60
CA TYR A 269 -13.01 -17.29 -10.53
C TYR A 269 -13.54 -18.60 -9.99
N GLY A 270 -13.01 -19.12 -8.88
CA GLY A 270 -13.44 -20.35 -8.25
C GLY A 270 -14.95 -20.43 -8.05
N THR A 271 -15.45 -21.61 -7.89
CA THR A 271 -16.88 -21.92 -7.73
C THR A 271 -17.15 -22.49 -6.34
N ARG A 272 -18.40 -22.80 -6.02
CA ARG A 272 -18.76 -23.38 -4.71
C ARG A 272 -18.01 -24.68 -4.39
N GLN A 273 -17.62 -25.45 -5.39
CA GLN A 273 -16.82 -26.68 -5.19
C GLN A 273 -15.41 -26.40 -4.64
N ASP A 274 -14.90 -25.17 -4.79
CA ASP A 274 -13.57 -24.78 -4.30
C ASP A 274 -13.61 -24.28 -2.85
N ILE A 275 -14.81 -24.11 -2.26
CA ILE A 275 -14.96 -23.61 -0.88
C ILE A 275 -14.23 -24.49 0.13
N PRO A 276 -14.37 -25.84 0.13
CA PRO A 276 -13.67 -26.67 1.12
C PRO A 276 -12.14 -26.47 1.07
N PHE A 277 -11.57 -26.41 -0.13
CA PHE A 277 -10.14 -26.17 -0.32
C PHE A 277 -9.73 -24.79 0.22
N LEU A 278 -10.43 -23.72 -0.14
CA LEU A 278 -10.16 -22.37 0.35
C LEU A 278 -10.34 -22.25 1.86
N MET A 279 -11.27 -23.01 2.44
CA MET A 279 -11.45 -23.09 3.91
C MET A 279 -10.25 -23.73 4.59
N ASP A 280 -9.70 -24.80 4.01
CA ASP A 280 -8.53 -25.49 4.56
C ASP A 280 -7.28 -24.62 4.47
N GLU A 281 -7.08 -23.90 3.35
CA GLU A 281 -6.01 -22.90 3.19
C GLU A 281 -6.13 -21.77 4.23
N LEU A 282 -7.33 -21.22 4.40
CA LEU A 282 -7.54 -20.17 5.41
C LEU A 282 -7.29 -20.69 6.83
N ARG A 283 -7.75 -21.88 7.15
CA ARG A 283 -7.54 -22.50 8.46
C ARG A 283 -6.05 -22.72 8.74
N GLY A 284 -5.31 -23.20 7.74
CA GLY A 284 -3.86 -23.39 7.80
C GLY A 284 -3.12 -22.07 8.04
N ALA A 285 -3.42 -21.04 7.26
CA ALA A 285 -2.80 -19.73 7.37
C ALA A 285 -3.08 -19.07 8.74
N VAL A 286 -4.33 -19.11 9.21
CA VAL A 286 -4.72 -18.59 10.55
C VAL A 286 -4.00 -19.37 11.65
N GLY A 287 -3.98 -20.71 11.58
CA GLY A 287 -3.33 -21.55 12.60
C GLY A 287 -1.82 -21.34 12.71
N ARG A 288 -1.15 -20.95 11.64
CA ARG A 288 0.28 -20.64 11.64
C ARG A 288 0.57 -19.14 11.78
N SER A 289 -0.45 -18.28 11.85
CA SER A 289 -0.33 -16.82 11.81
C SER A 289 0.38 -16.29 10.55
N GLU A 290 0.27 -17.03 9.45
CA GLU A 290 0.81 -16.65 8.12
C GLU A 290 -0.21 -15.77 7.38
N TRP A 291 -0.37 -14.53 7.87
CA TRP A 291 -1.42 -13.62 7.40
C TRP A 291 -1.31 -13.25 5.92
N HIS A 292 -0.12 -13.33 5.35
CA HIS A 292 0.09 -13.08 3.93
C HIS A 292 -0.66 -14.10 3.05
N ASP A 293 -0.60 -15.37 3.46
CA ASP A 293 -1.20 -16.48 2.72
C ASP A 293 -2.74 -16.53 2.85
N ALA A 294 -3.27 -15.89 3.90
CA ALA A 294 -4.71 -15.80 4.12
C ALA A 294 -5.45 -14.92 3.09
N ALA A 295 -4.75 -14.05 2.34
CA ALA A 295 -5.37 -13.03 1.50
C ALA A 295 -6.27 -13.62 0.40
N SER A 296 -5.74 -14.54 -0.41
CA SER A 296 -6.49 -15.18 -1.51
C SER A 296 -7.66 -16.04 -1.02
N PRO A 297 -7.50 -16.92 -0.02
CA PRO A 297 -8.62 -17.63 0.58
C PRO A 297 -9.75 -16.72 1.09
N ILE A 298 -9.43 -15.64 1.81
CA ILE A 298 -10.41 -14.67 2.31
C ILE A 298 -11.19 -14.02 1.16
N GLU A 299 -10.50 -13.56 0.12
CA GLU A 299 -11.15 -12.94 -1.04
C GLU A 299 -12.08 -13.93 -1.76
N GLY A 300 -11.64 -15.17 -1.96
CA GLY A 300 -12.41 -16.21 -2.61
C GLY A 300 -13.67 -16.59 -1.82
N LEU A 301 -13.52 -16.83 -0.52
CA LEU A 301 -14.63 -17.18 0.38
C LEU A 301 -15.65 -16.04 0.50
N GLY A 302 -15.18 -14.79 0.58
CA GLY A 302 -16.05 -13.61 0.58
C GLY A 302 -16.81 -13.45 -0.72
N ARG A 303 -16.17 -13.66 -1.89
CA ARG A 303 -16.83 -13.61 -3.19
C ARG A 303 -17.88 -14.71 -3.35
N LEU A 304 -17.57 -15.90 -2.88
CA LEU A 304 -18.49 -17.07 -2.92
C LEU A 304 -19.58 -17.00 -1.85
N ARG A 305 -19.52 -16.02 -0.95
CA ARG A 305 -20.45 -15.86 0.18
C ARG A 305 -20.53 -17.13 1.03
N ALA A 306 -19.37 -17.70 1.35
CA ALA A 306 -19.24 -18.94 2.13
C ALA A 306 -19.56 -18.67 3.60
N GLY A 307 -20.80 -18.95 4.05
CA GLY A 307 -21.25 -18.70 5.41
C GLY A 307 -20.43 -19.45 6.48
N GLU A 308 -19.94 -20.64 6.14
CA GLU A 308 -19.05 -21.45 6.95
C GLU A 308 -17.70 -20.80 7.26
N ALA A 309 -17.27 -19.81 6.47
CA ALA A 309 -16.02 -19.07 6.69
C ALA A 309 -16.14 -17.98 7.78
N VAL A 310 -17.35 -17.60 8.18
CA VAL A 310 -17.56 -16.47 9.10
C VAL A 310 -16.78 -16.62 10.43
N PRO A 311 -16.72 -17.77 11.10
CA PRO A 311 -15.92 -17.92 12.31
C PRO A 311 -14.43 -17.63 12.07
N LEU A 312 -13.82 -18.18 11.01
CA LEU A 312 -12.42 -17.95 10.67
C LEU A 312 -12.14 -16.49 10.25
N LEU A 313 -13.07 -15.86 9.53
CA LEU A 313 -12.97 -14.45 9.18
C LEU A 313 -12.98 -13.55 10.43
N LYS A 314 -13.79 -13.88 11.44
CA LYS A 314 -13.81 -13.16 12.72
C LYS A 314 -12.49 -13.36 13.49
N THR A 315 -11.97 -14.58 13.53
CA THR A 315 -10.65 -14.87 14.13
C THR A 315 -9.57 -14.06 13.41
N ALA A 316 -9.52 -14.10 12.07
CA ALA A 316 -8.56 -13.32 11.29
C ALA A 316 -8.67 -11.80 11.56
N TRP A 317 -9.89 -11.27 11.71
CA TRP A 317 -10.08 -9.85 12.06
C TRP A 317 -9.49 -9.48 13.41
N THR A 318 -9.61 -10.37 14.39
CA THR A 318 -9.20 -10.11 15.77
C THR A 318 -7.69 -10.33 15.96
N GLU A 319 -7.14 -11.37 15.36
CA GLU A 319 -5.78 -11.85 15.61
C GLU A 319 -4.75 -11.33 14.61
N SER A 320 -5.18 -10.98 13.38
CA SER A 320 -4.22 -10.54 12.37
C SER A 320 -3.48 -9.27 12.81
N THR A 321 -2.17 -9.38 12.82
CA THR A 321 -1.26 -8.25 12.98
C THR A 321 -0.99 -7.54 11.65
N TYR A 322 -1.27 -8.20 10.53
CA TYR A 322 -1.11 -7.65 9.18
C TYR A 322 -2.31 -6.78 8.80
N ALA A 323 -2.18 -5.47 8.99
CA ALA A 323 -3.28 -4.54 8.79
C ALA A 323 -3.76 -4.48 7.34
N TYR A 324 -2.87 -4.68 6.36
CA TYR A 324 -3.20 -4.73 4.94
C TYR A 324 -4.21 -5.85 4.57
N LEU A 325 -4.31 -6.90 5.39
CA LEU A 325 -5.32 -7.96 5.22
C LEU A 325 -6.72 -7.52 5.65
N ARG A 326 -6.83 -6.57 6.56
CA ARG A 326 -8.08 -6.16 7.21
C ARG A 326 -9.16 -5.68 6.22
N PRO A 327 -8.86 -4.90 5.15
CA PRO A 327 -9.88 -4.55 4.16
C PRO A 327 -10.53 -5.76 3.49
N ARG A 328 -9.73 -6.80 3.19
CA ARG A 328 -10.22 -8.05 2.58
C ARG A 328 -11.13 -8.81 3.52
N ILE A 329 -10.74 -8.88 4.80
CA ILE A 329 -11.55 -9.53 5.84
C ILE A 329 -12.88 -8.81 5.98
N LEU A 330 -12.88 -7.47 6.07
CA LEU A 330 -14.11 -6.69 6.21
C LEU A 330 -15.02 -6.87 4.99
N THR A 331 -14.46 -6.77 3.78
CA THR A 331 -15.21 -7.03 2.55
C THR A 331 -15.77 -8.44 2.49
N ALA A 332 -15.03 -9.45 2.95
CA ALA A 332 -15.52 -10.84 3.01
C ALA A 332 -16.66 -10.98 4.02
N LEU A 333 -16.54 -10.39 5.21
CA LEU A 333 -17.59 -10.41 6.23
C LEU A 333 -18.87 -9.71 5.76
N THR A 334 -18.75 -8.53 5.14
CA THR A 334 -19.92 -7.77 4.64
C THR A 334 -20.65 -8.51 3.53
N ARG A 335 -19.95 -9.25 2.68
CA ARG A 335 -20.54 -10.07 1.61
C ARG A 335 -21.17 -11.35 2.11
N THR A 336 -20.59 -11.96 3.12
CA THR A 336 -20.95 -13.31 3.60
C THR A 336 -22.01 -13.25 4.69
N ALA A 337 -21.91 -12.31 5.62
CA ALA A 337 -22.81 -12.17 6.77
C ALA A 337 -23.03 -10.68 7.11
N PRO A 338 -23.75 -9.91 6.28
CA PRO A 338 -23.87 -8.46 6.41
C PRO A 338 -24.36 -8.01 7.78
N HIS A 339 -25.37 -8.65 8.35
CA HIS A 339 -25.87 -8.29 9.69
C HIS A 339 -24.83 -8.53 10.79
N THR A 340 -24.06 -9.60 10.68
CA THR A 340 -22.97 -9.87 11.64
C THR A 340 -21.82 -8.87 11.46
N ALA A 341 -21.63 -8.36 10.24
CA ALA A 341 -20.55 -7.44 9.90
C ALA A 341 -20.80 -6.00 10.38
N GLU A 342 -22.01 -5.63 10.80
CA GLU A 342 -22.36 -4.25 11.16
C GLU A 342 -21.41 -3.67 12.24
N SER A 343 -21.14 -4.41 13.32
CA SER A 343 -20.22 -3.93 14.37
C SER A 343 -18.79 -3.74 13.87
N TYR A 344 -18.32 -4.59 12.95
CA TYR A 344 -17.00 -4.52 12.35
C TYR A 344 -16.90 -3.33 11.36
N THR A 345 -17.97 -3.03 10.64
CA THR A 345 -18.00 -1.86 9.74
C THR A 345 -18.06 -0.56 10.54
N VAL A 346 -18.78 -0.50 11.65
CA VAL A 346 -18.74 0.66 12.55
C VAL A 346 -17.33 0.84 13.12
N GLU A 347 -16.70 -0.22 13.65
CA GLU A 347 -15.31 -0.17 14.13
C GLU A 347 -14.34 0.28 13.02
N GLY A 348 -14.54 -0.21 11.79
CA GLY A 348 -13.71 0.08 10.63
C GLY A 348 -13.66 1.56 10.23
N LEU A 349 -14.64 2.37 10.60
CA LEU A 349 -14.62 3.83 10.36
C LEU A 349 -13.45 4.54 11.09
N TRP A 350 -12.84 3.90 12.06
CA TRP A 350 -11.69 4.41 12.82
C TRP A 350 -10.43 3.56 12.64
N ASP A 351 -10.41 2.67 11.64
CA ASP A 351 -9.27 1.79 11.43
C ASP A 351 -8.02 2.56 10.95
N CYS A 352 -6.86 2.00 11.22
CA CYS A 352 -5.60 2.56 10.75
C CYS A 352 -5.45 2.44 9.23
N GLU A 353 -6.02 1.39 8.63
CA GLU A 353 -5.93 1.12 7.21
C GLU A 353 -6.99 1.90 6.41
N GLU A 354 -6.54 2.62 5.38
CA GLU A 354 -7.40 3.38 4.48
C GLU A 354 -8.45 2.51 3.77
N GLY A 355 -8.03 1.32 3.31
CA GLY A 355 -8.93 0.36 2.66
C GLY A 355 -10.05 -0.13 3.57
N VAL A 356 -9.78 -0.27 4.89
CA VAL A 356 -10.80 -0.61 5.89
C VAL A 356 -11.76 0.55 6.07
N ARG A 357 -11.24 1.77 6.21
CA ARG A 357 -12.10 2.96 6.34
C ARG A 357 -12.98 3.14 5.11
N LEU A 358 -12.44 2.92 3.91
CA LEU A 358 -13.21 3.01 2.67
C LEU A 358 -14.35 1.99 2.60
N GLU A 359 -14.08 0.73 2.94
CA GLU A 359 -15.12 -0.33 2.97
C GLU A 359 -16.16 -0.04 4.07
N ALA A 360 -15.71 0.40 5.25
CA ALA A 360 -16.57 0.80 6.34
C ALA A 360 -17.48 1.99 5.98
N VAL A 361 -16.94 3.01 5.32
CA VAL A 361 -17.74 4.13 4.79
C VAL A 361 -18.83 3.64 3.86
N ARG A 362 -18.56 2.64 3.01
CA ARG A 362 -19.53 2.10 2.05
C ARG A 362 -20.62 1.25 2.69
N SER A 363 -20.32 0.57 3.81
CA SER A 363 -21.15 -0.53 4.33
C SER A 363 -21.68 -0.31 5.75
N ALA A 364 -21.14 0.62 6.55
CA ALA A 364 -21.60 0.86 7.91
C ALA A 364 -23.08 1.31 7.95
N PRO A 365 -23.86 0.89 8.96
CA PRO A 365 -25.23 1.35 9.14
C PRO A 365 -25.25 2.87 9.40
N LEU A 366 -26.28 3.56 8.89
CA LEU A 366 -26.44 5.01 9.05
C LEU A 366 -27.18 5.36 10.36
N THR A 367 -26.46 5.25 11.47
CA THR A 367 -26.89 5.76 12.79
C THR A 367 -26.44 7.21 12.95
N GLU A 368 -26.90 7.90 13.99
CA GLU A 368 -26.46 9.24 14.32
C GLU A 368 -24.94 9.33 14.49
N ASP A 369 -24.35 8.44 15.28
CA ASP A 369 -22.90 8.39 15.53
C ASP A 369 -22.10 8.15 14.26
N THR A 370 -22.57 7.23 13.40
CA THR A 370 -21.87 6.94 12.14
C THR A 370 -21.98 8.11 11.16
N ARG A 371 -23.10 8.83 11.11
CA ARG A 371 -23.24 10.05 10.30
C ARG A 371 -22.27 11.14 10.73
N ILE A 372 -22.16 11.39 12.04
CA ILE A 372 -21.18 12.33 12.59
C ILE A 372 -19.76 11.93 12.15
N ARG A 373 -19.44 10.64 12.24
CA ARG A 373 -18.12 10.16 11.82
C ARG A 373 -17.89 10.29 10.31
N LEU A 374 -18.88 10.00 9.49
CA LEU A 374 -18.81 10.16 8.03
C LEU A 374 -18.60 11.64 7.67
N GLN A 375 -19.30 12.56 8.32
CA GLN A 375 -19.09 13.99 8.12
C GLN A 375 -17.67 14.42 8.49
N ARG A 376 -17.12 13.93 9.59
CA ARG A 376 -15.73 14.20 9.98
C ARG A 376 -14.74 13.67 8.95
N LEU A 377 -14.93 12.43 8.43
CA LEU A 377 -14.09 11.86 7.39
C LEU A 377 -14.16 12.68 6.09
N HIS A 378 -15.33 13.18 5.72
CA HIS A 378 -15.51 14.04 4.54
C HIS A 378 -14.73 15.34 4.67
N LEU A 379 -14.79 16.00 5.84
CA LEU A 379 -14.18 17.31 6.09
C LEU A 379 -12.68 17.23 6.40
N ASP A 380 -12.16 16.07 6.73
CA ASP A 380 -10.76 15.88 7.09
C ASP A 380 -9.83 16.00 5.88
N THR A 381 -9.10 17.10 5.78
CA THR A 381 -8.19 17.40 4.66
C THR A 381 -6.99 16.44 4.56
N ALA A 382 -6.64 15.74 5.67
CA ALA A 382 -5.58 14.76 5.70
C ALA A 382 -6.03 13.35 5.29
N GLU A 383 -7.36 13.12 5.16
CA GLU A 383 -7.91 11.84 4.71
C GLU A 383 -7.77 11.65 3.20
N GLU A 384 -7.67 10.40 2.77
CA GLU A 384 -7.58 10.03 1.35
C GLU A 384 -8.79 10.55 0.54
N PRO A 385 -8.54 11.13 -0.66
CA PRO A 385 -9.62 11.72 -1.46
C PRO A 385 -10.78 10.78 -1.76
N GLY A 386 -10.48 9.48 -1.99
CA GLY A 386 -11.48 8.45 -2.24
C GLY A 386 -12.41 8.19 -1.05
N ILE A 387 -11.88 8.24 0.18
CA ILE A 387 -12.66 8.09 1.42
C ILE A 387 -13.51 9.31 1.66
N ARG A 388 -12.94 10.51 1.47
CA ARG A 388 -13.68 11.78 1.60
C ARG A 388 -14.87 11.84 0.65
N ALA A 389 -14.66 11.47 -0.62
CA ALA A 389 -15.73 11.43 -1.62
C ALA A 389 -16.81 10.40 -1.29
N ALA A 390 -16.43 9.19 -0.87
CA ALA A 390 -17.37 8.16 -0.45
C ALA A 390 -18.16 8.58 0.80
N ALA A 391 -17.53 9.24 1.77
CA ALA A 391 -18.17 9.76 2.97
C ALA A 391 -19.16 10.88 2.65
N ALA A 392 -18.83 11.81 1.74
CA ALA A 392 -19.74 12.83 1.24
C ALA A 392 -21.02 12.22 0.62
N THR A 393 -20.87 11.18 -0.20
CA THR A 393 -22.00 10.53 -0.87
C THR A 393 -22.96 9.85 0.11
N ARG A 394 -22.48 9.41 1.28
CA ARG A 394 -23.28 8.66 2.26
C ARG A 394 -23.73 9.48 3.47
N GLY A 395 -22.99 10.50 3.84
CA GLY A 395 -23.22 11.31 5.05
C GLY A 395 -24.13 12.52 4.82
N LEU A 396 -24.37 12.88 3.57
CA LEU A 396 -25.24 13.95 3.12
C LEU A 396 -26.54 13.36 2.58
#